data_e6677b95f57ffc276b133c16017289dc
#
_entry.id   e6677b95f57ffc276b133c16017289dc
#
_cell.length_a   1.000
_cell.length_b   1.000
_cell.length_c   1.000
_cell.angle_alpha   90.00
_cell.angle_beta   90.00
_cell.angle_gamma   90.00
#
_symmetry.space_group_name_H-M   'P 1'
#
loop_
_entity.id
_entity.type
_entity.pdbx_description
1 polymer ?
#
loop_
_entity_poly.entity_id
_entity_poly.type
_entity_poly.pdbx_seq_one_letter_code
_entity_poly.pdbx_strand_id
1 'polypeptide(L)'
;MRIPSAFLYQYHAPLALGSAWAEARTRNFSSPLLPDVTELSPLVNRTGSDSSSLDNMLELLVAGGMDLFRAVRMLVPPAWQNIEHMDADLKAFYEYNSMHMEPWDGPAGLVLTDGRYAVCMLDRNGLRPSRWVITKDGFITVASEIGT
;
A
#
# COMPACT_ATOMS: atom_id res chain seq x y z
N MET A 1 -3.51 20.91 -5.50
CA MET A 1 -2.45 20.46 -4.59
C MET A 1 -1.84 19.20 -5.23
N ARG A 2 -0.62 19.22 -5.73
CA ARG A 2 0.02 18.00 -6.25
C ARG A 2 0.40 17.14 -5.05
N ILE A 3 -0.21 15.98 -4.91
CA ILE A 3 0.27 14.95 -3.99
C ILE A 3 1.62 14.47 -4.58
N PRO A 4 2.70 14.46 -3.81
CA PRO A 4 3.95 13.89 -4.28
C PRO A 4 3.69 12.43 -4.66
N SER A 5 4.10 12.05 -5.87
CA SER A 5 4.00 10.68 -6.33
C SER A 5 4.68 9.75 -5.33
N ALA A 6 3.93 8.77 -4.82
CA ALA A 6 4.51 7.69 -4.05
C ALA A 6 5.42 6.87 -4.99
N PHE A 7 6.69 6.71 -4.62
CA PHE A 7 7.60 5.86 -5.38
C PHE A 7 7.52 4.45 -4.81
N LEU A 8 6.93 3.54 -5.57
CA LEU A 8 6.94 2.13 -5.26
C LEU A 8 8.13 1.47 -5.96
N TYR A 9 9.15 1.10 -5.19
CA TYR A 9 10.25 0.28 -5.72
C TYR A 9 9.85 -1.19 -5.64
N GLN A 10 9.60 -1.81 -6.79
CA GLN A 10 9.11 -3.17 -6.87
C GLN A 10 10.05 -4.10 -7.62
N TYR A 11 10.23 -5.29 -7.06
CA TYR A 11 10.73 -6.47 -7.77
C TYR A 11 9.54 -7.35 -8.16
N HIS A 12 9.51 -7.82 -9.41
CA HIS A 12 8.39 -8.53 -10.00
C HIS A 12 8.01 -9.81 -9.26
N ALA A 13 6.85 -9.79 -8.62
CA ALA A 13 6.05 -10.96 -8.33
C ALA A 13 4.58 -10.56 -8.40
N PRO A 14 3.67 -11.45 -8.81
CA PRO A 14 2.28 -11.07 -9.02
C PRO A 14 1.60 -10.71 -7.70
N LEU A 15 1.25 -9.44 -7.55
CA LEU A 15 0.36 -8.93 -6.51
C LEU A 15 -1.11 -9.02 -7.00
N ALA A 16 -1.44 -10.08 -7.72
CA ALA A 16 -2.54 -10.16 -8.66
C ALA A 16 -3.94 -10.01 -8.05
N LEU A 17 -4.16 -10.47 -6.82
CA LEU A 17 -5.50 -10.47 -6.22
C LEU A 17 -5.98 -9.04 -5.91
N GLY A 18 -5.15 -8.24 -5.26
CA GLY A 18 -5.47 -6.85 -4.93
C GLY A 18 -5.72 -6.00 -6.17
N SER A 19 -4.95 -6.17 -7.23
CA SER A 19 -5.12 -5.44 -8.49
C SER A 19 -6.43 -5.75 -9.18
N ALA A 20 -6.79 -7.03 -9.30
CA ALA A 20 -8.04 -7.46 -9.92
C ALA A 20 -9.26 -6.94 -9.13
N TRP A 21 -9.18 -6.98 -7.81
CA TRP A 21 -10.21 -6.44 -6.93
C TRP A 21 -10.34 -4.91 -7.12
N ALA A 22 -9.22 -4.18 -7.09
CA ALA A 22 -9.21 -2.73 -7.26
C ALA A 22 -9.79 -2.32 -8.62
N GLU A 23 -9.40 -2.99 -9.70
CA GLU A 23 -9.98 -2.76 -11.02
C GLU A 23 -11.49 -2.96 -11.04
N ALA A 24 -11.98 -4.06 -10.47
CA ALA A 24 -13.40 -4.36 -10.45
C ALA A 24 -14.21 -3.35 -9.64
N ARG A 25 -13.70 -2.94 -8.48
CA ARG A 25 -14.40 -2.03 -7.55
C ARG A 25 -14.37 -0.57 -7.99
N THR A 26 -13.32 -0.14 -8.67
CA THR A 26 -13.17 1.26 -9.06
C THR A 26 -13.82 1.61 -10.40
N ARG A 27 -14.37 0.64 -11.14
CA ARG A 27 -15.00 0.88 -12.45
C ARG A 27 -16.12 1.92 -12.42
N ASN A 28 -16.96 1.89 -11.37
CA ASN A 28 -18.10 2.77 -11.21
C ASN A 28 -18.08 3.40 -9.80
N PHE A 29 -16.90 3.75 -9.33
CA PHE A 29 -16.75 4.30 -8.00
C PHE A 29 -17.26 5.74 -7.97
N SER A 30 -18.08 6.06 -6.96
CA SER A 30 -18.49 7.42 -6.63
C SER A 30 -18.44 7.60 -5.11
N SER A 31 -18.10 8.80 -4.66
CA SER A 31 -18.03 9.10 -3.24
C SER A 31 -18.45 10.53 -2.96
N PRO A 32 -19.29 10.78 -1.92
CA PRO A 32 -19.58 12.13 -1.48
C PRO A 32 -18.36 12.91 -0.97
N LEU A 33 -17.31 12.18 -0.54
CA LEU A 33 -16.05 12.77 -0.07
C LEU A 33 -15.14 13.21 -1.24
N LEU A 34 -15.37 12.65 -2.43
CA LEU A 34 -14.65 12.97 -3.66
C LEU A 34 -15.65 13.08 -4.81
N PRO A 35 -16.43 14.16 -4.88
CA PRO A 35 -17.53 14.30 -5.86
C PRO A 35 -17.04 14.21 -7.31
N ASP A 36 -15.84 14.72 -7.58
CA ASP A 36 -15.25 14.76 -8.94
C ASP A 36 -14.46 13.50 -9.28
N VAL A 37 -14.51 12.45 -8.44
CA VAL A 37 -13.75 11.22 -8.66
C VAL A 37 -14.11 10.50 -9.97
N THR A 38 -15.33 10.71 -10.46
CA THR A 38 -15.77 10.15 -11.74
C THR A 38 -15.04 10.72 -12.94
N GLU A 39 -14.53 11.95 -12.84
CA GLU A 39 -13.72 12.60 -13.88
C GLU A 39 -12.32 12.01 -13.99
N LEU A 40 -11.84 11.36 -12.92
CA LEU A 40 -10.54 10.72 -12.84
C LEU A 40 -10.56 9.27 -13.37
N SER A 41 -11.71 8.76 -13.80
CA SER A 41 -11.83 7.38 -14.27
C SER A 41 -11.04 7.12 -15.56
N PRO A 42 -10.31 6.00 -15.67
CA PRO A 42 -10.22 4.90 -14.70
C PRO A 42 -9.29 5.24 -13.51
N LEU A 43 -9.74 4.96 -12.28
CA LEU A 43 -8.97 5.24 -11.07
C LEU A 43 -7.74 4.35 -10.90
N VAL A 44 -7.74 3.20 -11.58
CA VAL A 44 -6.66 2.22 -11.54
C VAL A 44 -6.21 1.92 -12.95
N ASN A 45 -4.89 1.91 -13.17
CA ASN A 45 -4.31 1.60 -14.46
C ASN A 45 -4.54 0.12 -14.81
N ARG A 46 -5.39 -0.14 -15.80
CA ARG A 46 -5.80 -1.50 -16.25
C ARG A 46 -4.74 -2.22 -17.08
N THR A 47 -3.80 -1.49 -17.64
CA THR A 47 -2.75 -2.02 -18.54
C THR A 47 -1.36 -1.97 -17.88
N GLY A 48 -1.30 -1.50 -16.63
CA GLY A 48 -0.08 -1.40 -15.86
C GLY A 48 0.26 -2.67 -15.09
N SER A 49 1.29 -2.57 -14.26
CA SER A 49 1.67 -3.63 -13.33
C SER A 49 0.78 -3.59 -12.08
N ASP A 50 0.78 -4.69 -11.31
CA ASP A 50 0.08 -4.75 -10.02
C ASP A 50 0.56 -3.66 -9.04
N SER A 51 1.82 -3.25 -9.12
CA SER A 51 2.35 -2.14 -8.33
C SER A 51 1.79 -0.80 -8.76
N SER A 52 1.57 -0.57 -10.06
CA SER A 52 0.94 0.68 -10.50
C SER A 52 -0.51 0.77 -10.02
N SER A 53 -1.20 -0.37 -9.94
CA SER A 53 -2.55 -0.44 -9.36
C SER A 53 -2.55 -0.17 -7.85
N LEU A 54 -1.56 -0.68 -7.14
CA LEU A 54 -1.37 -0.39 -5.71
C LEU A 54 -1.10 1.09 -5.46
N ASP A 55 -0.23 1.70 -6.28
CA ASP A 55 0.10 3.12 -6.22
C ASP A 55 -1.13 4.00 -6.46
N ASN A 56 -1.93 3.69 -7.49
CA ASN A 56 -3.18 4.40 -7.78
C ASN A 56 -4.19 4.27 -6.63
N MET A 57 -4.35 3.08 -6.02
CA MET A 57 -5.23 2.90 -4.88
C MET A 57 -4.75 3.66 -3.65
N LEU A 58 -3.44 3.67 -3.39
CA LEU A 58 -2.86 4.43 -2.30
C LEU A 58 -3.10 5.93 -2.49
N GLU A 59 -2.84 6.44 -3.69
CA GLU A 59 -3.08 7.85 -4.04
C GLU A 59 -4.56 8.23 -3.83
N LEU A 60 -5.48 7.39 -4.31
CA LEU A 60 -6.92 7.59 -4.13
C LEU A 60 -7.32 7.68 -2.65
N LEU A 61 -6.84 6.75 -1.82
CA LEU A 61 -7.18 6.72 -0.40
C LEU A 61 -6.62 7.93 0.35
N VAL A 62 -5.37 8.31 0.07
CA VAL A 62 -4.73 9.48 0.69
C VAL A 62 -5.37 10.78 0.20
N ALA A 63 -5.70 10.89 -1.09
CA ALA A 63 -6.43 12.03 -1.63
C ALA A 63 -7.83 12.17 -1.03
N GLY A 64 -8.48 11.04 -0.69
CA GLY A 64 -9.74 10.97 0.03
C GLY A 64 -9.65 11.34 1.52
N GLY A 65 -8.45 11.71 2.00
CA GLY A 65 -8.21 12.13 3.39
C GLY A 65 -7.83 11.01 4.34
N MET A 66 -7.53 9.81 3.83
CA MET A 66 -7.05 8.73 4.69
C MET A 66 -5.59 8.97 5.08
N ASP A 67 -5.26 8.65 6.32
CA ASP A 67 -3.87 8.65 6.80
C ASP A 67 -3.02 7.65 6.02
N LEU A 68 -1.78 8.04 5.66
CA LEU A 68 -0.88 7.22 4.84
C LEU A 68 -0.62 5.85 5.46
N PHE A 69 -0.35 5.78 6.77
CA PHE A 69 -0.02 4.52 7.44
C PHE A 69 -1.23 3.58 7.46
N ARG A 70 -2.43 4.15 7.66
CA ARG A 70 -3.68 3.41 7.59
C ARG A 70 -3.93 2.88 6.20
N ALA A 71 -3.81 3.71 5.18
CA ALA A 71 -4.01 3.33 3.77
C ALA A 71 -3.09 2.17 3.36
N VAL A 72 -1.80 2.32 3.63
CA VAL A 72 -0.80 1.29 3.34
C VAL A 72 -1.11 -0.03 4.07
N ARG A 73 -1.49 0.07 5.35
CA ARG A 73 -1.77 -1.11 6.17
C ARG A 73 -3.08 -1.82 5.79
N MET A 74 -4.02 -1.08 5.18
CA MET A 74 -5.21 -1.67 4.56
C MET A 74 -4.87 -2.43 3.28
N LEU A 75 -4.06 -1.82 2.42
CA LEU A 75 -3.69 -2.39 1.12
C LEU A 75 -2.77 -3.61 1.26
N VAL A 76 -1.83 -3.54 2.21
CA VAL A 76 -0.84 -4.59 2.47
C VAL A 76 -0.83 -4.94 3.96
N PRO A 77 -1.89 -5.58 4.48
CA PRO A 77 -1.91 -6.05 5.86
C PRO A 77 -0.95 -7.22 6.04
N PRO A 78 -0.35 -7.42 7.22
CA PRO A 78 0.40 -8.64 7.51
C PRO A 78 -0.53 -9.86 7.47
N ALA A 79 0.04 -11.07 7.43
CA ALA A 79 -0.71 -12.32 7.56
C ALA A 79 -1.15 -12.52 9.03
N TRP A 80 -2.16 -11.77 9.43
CA TRP A 80 -2.59 -11.62 10.82
C TRP A 80 -3.48 -12.75 11.35
N GLN A 81 -4.09 -13.54 10.47
CA GLN A 81 -5.14 -14.50 10.82
C GLN A 81 -4.70 -15.58 11.81
N ASN A 82 -3.42 -15.95 11.78
CA ASN A 82 -2.85 -17.02 12.59
C ASN A 82 -1.96 -16.49 13.74
N ILE A 83 -2.06 -15.21 14.08
CA ILE A 83 -1.31 -14.64 15.21
C ILE A 83 -2.09 -14.85 16.50
N GLU A 84 -1.63 -15.74 17.37
CA GLU A 84 -2.33 -16.12 18.59
C GLU A 84 -2.47 -14.96 19.60
N HIS A 85 -1.44 -14.13 19.72
CA HIS A 85 -1.37 -13.03 20.70
C HIS A 85 -1.28 -11.68 19.98
N MET A 86 -2.37 -11.28 19.33
CA MET A 86 -2.49 -9.96 18.73
C MET A 86 -3.30 -9.04 19.64
N ASP A 87 -2.91 -7.78 19.69
CA ASP A 87 -3.71 -6.73 20.32
C ASP A 87 -5.14 -6.71 19.75
N ALA A 88 -6.15 -6.58 20.61
CA ALA A 88 -7.55 -6.71 20.24
C ALA A 88 -8.00 -5.60 19.26
N ASP A 89 -7.54 -4.37 19.46
CA ASP A 89 -7.91 -3.25 18.60
C ASP A 89 -7.26 -3.40 17.23
N LEU A 90 -6.00 -3.87 17.19
CA LEU A 90 -5.30 -4.15 15.94
C LEU A 90 -5.96 -5.31 15.18
N LYS A 91 -6.41 -6.34 15.86
CA LYS A 91 -7.15 -7.44 15.26
C LYS A 91 -8.47 -6.95 14.67
N ALA A 92 -9.23 -6.17 15.42
CA ALA A 92 -10.50 -5.58 14.96
C ALA A 92 -10.28 -4.67 13.74
N PHE A 93 -9.18 -3.91 13.71
CA PHE A 93 -8.79 -3.12 12.54
C PHE A 93 -8.61 -3.99 11.29
N TYR A 94 -7.87 -5.10 11.37
CA TYR A 94 -7.67 -5.98 10.23
C TYR A 94 -8.96 -6.71 9.82
N GLU A 95 -9.73 -7.20 10.77
CA GLU A 95 -11.02 -7.85 10.51
C GLU A 95 -11.97 -6.91 9.76
N TYR A 96 -12.14 -5.68 10.25
CA TYR A 96 -12.97 -4.68 9.60
C TYR A 96 -12.51 -4.35 8.19
N ASN A 97 -11.22 -4.08 7.99
CA ASN A 97 -10.72 -3.69 6.68
C ASN A 97 -10.71 -4.84 5.67
N SER A 98 -10.55 -6.09 6.12
CA SER A 98 -10.62 -7.27 5.25
C SER A 98 -12.00 -7.51 4.63
N MET A 99 -13.06 -6.95 5.21
CA MET A 99 -14.40 -7.00 4.62
C MET A 99 -14.56 -6.05 3.42
N HIS A 100 -13.70 -5.06 3.30
CA HIS A 100 -13.84 -3.99 2.33
C HIS A 100 -12.81 -4.04 1.20
N MET A 101 -11.73 -4.76 1.38
CA MET A 101 -10.60 -4.75 0.44
C MET A 101 -9.84 -6.07 0.44
N GLU A 102 -9.54 -6.58 -0.74
CA GLU A 102 -8.61 -7.69 -0.90
C GLU A 102 -7.17 -7.19 -0.78
N PRO A 103 -6.33 -7.87 0.01
CA PRO A 103 -4.96 -7.45 0.22
C PRO A 103 -4.09 -7.69 -1.03
N TRP A 104 -3.11 -6.80 -1.23
CA TRP A 104 -1.99 -7.09 -2.13
C TRP A 104 -1.08 -8.11 -1.47
N ASP A 105 -0.84 -9.23 -2.14
CA ASP A 105 -0.02 -10.34 -1.65
C ASP A 105 1.06 -10.69 -2.68
N GLY A 106 2.21 -11.10 -2.19
CA GLY A 106 3.40 -11.46 -2.96
C GLY A 106 4.66 -10.76 -2.46
N PRO A 107 5.86 -11.25 -2.84
CA PRO A 107 7.12 -10.67 -2.38
C PRO A 107 7.31 -9.26 -2.94
N ALA A 108 7.42 -8.28 -2.05
CA ALA A 108 7.62 -6.88 -2.39
C ALA A 108 8.46 -6.14 -1.35
N GLY A 109 9.29 -5.22 -1.81
CA GLY A 109 9.88 -4.18 -0.96
C GLY A 109 9.09 -2.88 -1.17
N LEU A 110 8.44 -2.40 -0.12
CA LEU A 110 7.56 -1.23 -0.19
C LEU A 110 8.26 -0.03 0.42
N VAL A 111 8.48 0.99 -0.40
CA VAL A 111 9.01 2.29 0.03
C VAL A 111 8.12 3.37 -0.54
N LEU A 112 7.57 4.21 0.34
CA LEU A 112 6.56 5.20 -0.02
C LEU A 112 6.83 6.52 0.70
N THR A 113 6.29 7.61 0.17
CA THR A 113 6.30 8.91 0.81
C THR A 113 5.07 9.73 0.43
N ASP A 114 4.56 10.53 1.36
CA ASP A 114 3.56 11.58 1.11
C ASP A 114 4.18 12.98 1.11
N GLY A 115 5.52 13.06 1.10
CA GLY A 115 6.27 14.31 1.21
C GLY A 115 6.49 14.79 2.65
N ARG A 116 5.82 14.17 3.64
CA ARG A 116 6.00 14.42 5.08
C ARG A 116 6.68 13.25 5.78
N TYR A 117 6.30 12.04 5.40
CA TYR A 117 6.82 10.79 5.93
C TYR A 117 7.48 9.97 4.83
N ALA A 118 8.52 9.24 5.18
CA ALA A 118 9.05 8.14 4.39
C ALA A 118 8.75 6.84 5.11
N VAL A 119 8.12 5.90 4.43
CA VAL A 119 7.68 4.62 4.98
C VAL A 119 8.37 3.50 4.24
N CYS A 120 8.97 2.58 4.99
CA CYS A 120 9.42 1.31 4.47
C CYS A 120 8.72 0.19 5.22
N MET A 121 8.17 -0.77 4.50
CA MET A 121 7.47 -1.88 5.12
C MET A 121 7.68 -3.18 4.36
N LEU A 122 7.49 -4.28 5.07
CA LEU A 122 7.48 -5.62 4.50
C LEU A 122 6.17 -5.87 3.74
N ASP A 123 6.23 -6.78 2.77
CA ASP A 123 5.03 -7.36 2.17
C ASP A 123 4.20 -8.16 3.20
N ARG A 124 3.03 -8.61 2.78
CA ARG A 124 2.05 -9.30 3.63
C ARG A 124 2.63 -10.46 4.43
N ASN A 125 3.48 -11.27 3.81
CA ASN A 125 4.06 -12.48 4.39
C ASN A 125 5.52 -12.30 4.81
N GLY A 126 6.08 -11.10 4.63
CA GLY A 126 7.50 -10.82 4.94
C GLY A 126 8.46 -11.64 4.08
N LEU A 127 8.09 -11.93 2.84
CA LEU A 127 8.88 -12.77 1.93
C LEU A 127 10.15 -12.07 1.48
N ARG A 128 10.07 -10.75 1.29
CA ARG A 128 11.22 -9.94 0.95
C ARG A 128 11.75 -9.25 2.21
N PRO A 129 13.02 -9.46 2.59
CA PRO A 129 13.59 -8.79 3.76
C PRO A 129 13.71 -7.29 3.54
N SER A 130 13.66 -6.54 4.62
CA SER A 130 13.95 -5.11 4.64
C SER A 130 14.96 -4.82 5.74
N ARG A 131 16.07 -4.23 5.38
CA ARG A 131 17.16 -3.82 6.28
C ARG A 131 17.29 -2.31 6.23
N TRP A 132 17.68 -1.73 7.32
CA TRP A 132 17.91 -0.29 7.38
C TRP A 132 19.17 0.04 8.18
N VAL A 133 19.75 1.17 7.84
CA VAL A 133 20.87 1.75 8.58
C VAL A 133 20.72 3.27 8.60
N ILE A 134 21.06 3.87 9.73
CA ILE A 134 21.14 5.32 9.88
C ILE A 134 22.62 5.67 10.01
N THR A 135 23.09 6.54 9.12
CA THR A 135 24.46 7.04 9.16
C THR A 135 24.64 8.10 10.26
N LYS A 136 25.88 8.36 10.64
CA LYS A 136 26.19 9.41 11.63
C LYS A 136 25.77 10.81 11.15
N ASP A 137 25.73 11.01 9.83
CA ASP A 137 25.33 12.26 9.18
C ASP A 137 23.81 12.41 9.01
N GLY A 138 23.03 11.46 9.56
CA GLY A 138 21.56 11.54 9.58
C GLY A 138 20.87 11.03 8.33
N PHE A 139 21.56 10.34 7.43
CA PHE A 139 20.92 9.65 6.30
C PHE A 139 20.40 8.29 6.72
N ILE A 140 19.23 7.91 6.17
CA ILE A 140 18.70 6.57 6.29
C ILE A 140 18.78 5.86 4.94
N THR A 141 19.32 4.65 4.95
CA THR A 141 19.31 3.75 3.80
C THR A 141 18.47 2.54 4.14
N VAL A 142 17.58 2.16 3.21
CA VAL A 142 16.75 0.97 3.32
C VAL A 142 16.96 0.12 2.08
N ALA A 143 17.24 -1.17 2.28
CA ALA A 143 17.48 -2.12 1.20
C ALA A 143 17.06 -3.54 1.60
N SER A 144 16.80 -4.40 0.61
CA SER A 144 16.54 -5.82 0.86
C SER A 144 17.81 -6.61 1.21
N GLU A 145 18.98 -6.10 0.82
CA GLU A 145 20.26 -6.79 0.97
C GLU A 145 21.34 -5.89 1.58
N ILE A 146 22.43 -6.52 2.07
CA ILE A 146 23.60 -5.81 2.58
C ILE A 146 24.55 -5.56 1.41
N GLY A 147 25.15 -4.36 1.35
CA GLY A 147 26.18 -4.03 0.37
C GLY A 147 25.64 -3.45 -0.94
N THR A 148 24.42 -2.93 -0.90
CA THR A 148 23.84 -2.17 -2.01
C THR A 148 24.24 -0.70 -1.92
#